data_13739a84b9e9a7c31f09110a360b05cd
#
_entry.id   13739a84b9e9a7c31f09110a360b05cd
#
_cell.length_a   1.000
_cell.length_b   1.000
_cell.length_c   1.000
_cell.angle_alpha   90.00
_cell.angle_beta   90.00
_cell.angle_gamma   90.00
#
_symmetry.space_group_name_H-M   'P 1'
#
loop_
_entity.id
_entity.type
_entity.pdbx_description
1 polymer ?
#
loop_
_entity_poly.entity_id
_entity_poly.type
_entity_poly.pdbx_seq_one_letter_code
_entity_poly.pdbx_strand_id
1 'polypeptide(L)'
;MSHVVVPVRYPLSSHSKKTLAQAIELAEDRDGDLSVLHVDLYQDSRDISRAELKRSVESEFGRLQNARYIVRKGFLVEETILEEIANEDADVVVIGHKQEGRWRRMIRKLVSDPDIESYLRQRLECELVVVHATDE
;
A
#
# COMPACT_ATOMS: atom_id res chain seq x y z
N MET A 1 -10.32 -5.23 15.66
CA MET A 1 -9.10 -5.59 14.95
C MET A 1 -8.87 -4.62 13.82
N SER A 2 -7.62 -4.33 13.53
CA SER A 2 -7.29 -3.39 12.48
C SER A 2 -6.92 -4.12 11.20
N HIS A 3 -7.38 -3.59 10.08
CA HIS A 3 -7.00 -4.10 8.78
C HIS A 3 -6.01 -3.12 8.16
N VAL A 4 -4.78 -3.54 7.98
CA VAL A 4 -3.69 -2.72 7.45
C VAL A 4 -3.46 -3.07 5.99
N VAL A 5 -3.44 -2.05 5.12
CA VAL A 5 -3.13 -2.23 3.70
C VAL A 5 -1.82 -1.53 3.38
N VAL A 6 -0.94 -2.22 2.68
CA VAL A 6 0.34 -1.66 2.27
C VAL A 6 0.58 -1.92 0.79
N PRO A 7 0.63 -0.87 -0.03
CA PRO A 7 1.01 -1.04 -1.43
C PRO A 7 2.52 -1.18 -1.56
N VAL A 8 2.96 -2.08 -2.44
CA VAL A 8 4.38 -2.33 -2.69
C VAL A 8 4.63 -2.44 -4.18
N ARG A 9 5.88 -2.25 -4.58
CA ARG A 9 6.30 -2.46 -5.94
C ARG A 9 6.81 -3.89 -6.12
N TYR A 10 6.73 -4.39 -7.32
CA TYR A 10 7.27 -5.69 -7.66
C TYR A 10 8.24 -5.52 -8.84
N PRO A 11 9.47 -5.98 -8.72
CA PRO A 11 10.09 -6.58 -7.52
C PRO A 11 10.18 -5.58 -6.37
N LEU A 12 10.31 -6.08 -5.16
CA LEU A 12 10.37 -5.20 -3.98
C LEU A 12 11.60 -4.31 -4.04
N SER A 13 11.37 -3.00 -4.07
CA SER A 13 12.46 -2.02 -3.98
C SER A 13 12.86 -1.85 -2.52
N SER A 14 13.98 -1.17 -2.28
CA SER A 14 14.38 -0.92 -0.90
C SER A 14 13.35 -0.08 -0.16
N HIS A 15 12.71 0.86 -0.85
CA HIS A 15 11.64 1.66 -0.26
C HIS A 15 10.43 0.79 0.08
N SER A 16 10.05 -0.11 -0.83
CA SER A 16 8.94 -1.03 -0.58
C SER A 16 9.23 -1.94 0.61
N LYS A 17 10.47 -2.39 0.74
CA LYS A 17 10.84 -3.25 1.87
C LYS A 17 10.70 -2.53 3.20
N LYS A 18 11.12 -1.26 3.26
CA LYS A 18 11.00 -0.47 4.48
C LYS A 18 9.55 -0.20 4.84
N THR A 19 8.76 0.15 3.83
CA THR A 19 7.33 0.41 4.03
C THR A 19 6.63 -0.86 4.51
N LEU A 20 6.95 -1.98 3.89
CA LEU A 20 6.34 -3.26 4.25
C LEU A 20 6.75 -3.70 5.66
N ALA A 21 8.02 -3.50 6.03
CA ALA A 21 8.47 -3.84 7.37
C ALA A 21 7.68 -3.07 8.43
N GLN A 22 7.44 -1.79 8.18
CA GLN A 22 6.67 -0.97 9.11
C GLN A 22 5.21 -1.44 9.16
N ALA A 23 4.64 -1.82 8.03
CA ALA A 23 3.27 -2.30 8.00
C ALA A 23 3.12 -3.62 8.74
N ILE A 24 4.08 -4.52 8.60
CA ILE A 24 4.08 -5.80 9.31
C ILE A 24 4.10 -5.56 10.82
N GLU A 25 5.00 -4.68 11.27
CA GLU A 25 5.12 -4.35 12.69
C GLU A 25 3.82 -3.75 13.22
N LEU A 26 3.23 -2.84 12.46
CA LEU A 26 1.99 -2.19 12.87
C LEU A 26 0.84 -3.20 12.98
N ALA A 27 0.74 -4.11 12.02
CA ALA A 27 -0.31 -5.13 12.05
C ALA A 27 -0.14 -6.04 13.25
N GLU A 28 1.10 -6.41 13.55
CA GLU A 28 1.37 -7.26 14.73
C GLU A 28 1.04 -6.54 16.03
N ASP A 29 1.42 -5.27 16.12
CA ASP A 29 1.16 -4.48 17.33
C ASP A 29 -0.32 -4.30 17.59
N ARG A 30 -1.13 -4.24 16.55
CA ARG A 30 -2.57 -4.05 16.66
C ARG A 30 -3.34 -5.36 16.59
N ASP A 31 -2.64 -6.48 16.52
CA ASP A 31 -3.25 -7.80 16.40
C ASP A 31 -4.25 -7.82 15.24
N GLY A 32 -3.82 -7.27 14.11
CA GLY A 32 -4.68 -7.10 12.95
C GLY A 32 -4.25 -7.92 11.74
N ASP A 33 -5.00 -7.75 10.66
CA ASP A 33 -4.71 -8.41 9.38
C ASP A 33 -3.92 -7.47 8.49
N LEU A 34 -3.13 -8.03 7.60
CA LEU A 34 -2.32 -7.27 6.66
C LEU A 34 -2.68 -7.66 5.23
N SER A 35 -2.90 -6.67 4.38
CA SER A 35 -3.06 -6.90 2.95
C SER A 35 -1.90 -6.23 2.23
N VAL A 36 -1.12 -7.03 1.51
CA VAL A 36 0.00 -6.55 0.70
C VAL A 36 -0.51 -6.41 -0.73
N LEU A 37 -0.50 -5.20 -1.24
CA LEU A 37 -1.11 -4.87 -2.52
C LEU A 37 -0.05 -4.46 -3.54
N HIS A 38 -0.11 -5.04 -4.72
CA HIS A 38 0.69 -4.63 -5.86
C HIS A 38 -0.25 -4.25 -7.00
N VAL A 39 0.00 -3.09 -7.61
CA VAL A 39 -0.74 -2.66 -8.79
C VAL A 39 0.12 -2.92 -10.02
N ASP A 40 -0.42 -3.74 -10.92
CA ASP A 40 0.24 -4.08 -12.16
C ASP A 40 -0.46 -3.32 -13.27
N LEU A 41 0.26 -2.44 -13.94
CA LEU A 41 -0.36 -1.56 -14.94
C LEU A 41 -0.64 -2.33 -16.23
N TYR A 42 -1.80 -2.09 -16.82
CA TYR A 42 -2.17 -2.74 -18.08
C TYR A 42 -1.13 -2.47 -19.17
N GLN A 43 -0.59 -1.24 -19.22
CA GLN A 43 0.34 -0.85 -20.26
C GLN A 43 1.74 -1.46 -20.09
N ASP A 44 2.03 -2.04 -18.94
CA ASP A 44 3.34 -2.63 -18.70
C ASP A 44 3.45 -4.05 -19.23
N SER A 45 2.35 -4.63 -19.64
CA SER A 45 2.31 -6.00 -20.19
C SER A 45 2.90 -7.05 -19.26
N ARG A 46 2.92 -6.77 -17.99
CA ARG A 46 3.36 -7.74 -16.98
C ARG A 46 2.14 -8.52 -16.49
N ASP A 47 2.41 -9.71 -16.00
CA ASP A 47 1.35 -10.54 -15.46
C ASP A 47 1.84 -11.11 -14.16
N ILE A 48 2.02 -10.25 -13.20
CA ILE A 48 2.49 -10.66 -11.87
C ILE A 48 1.35 -11.39 -11.17
N SER A 49 1.60 -12.61 -10.73
CA SER A 49 0.59 -13.37 -10.02
C SER A 49 0.67 -13.11 -8.52
N ARG A 50 -0.43 -13.39 -7.84
CA ARG A 50 -0.47 -13.30 -6.40
C ARG A 50 0.58 -14.20 -5.76
N ALA A 51 0.78 -15.39 -6.32
CA ALA A 51 1.78 -16.33 -5.81
C ALA A 51 3.20 -15.79 -5.95
N GLU A 52 3.48 -15.07 -7.04
CA GLU A 52 4.79 -14.46 -7.23
C GLU A 52 5.02 -13.35 -6.20
N LEU A 53 4.00 -12.53 -5.96
CA LEU A 53 4.09 -11.48 -4.95
C LEU A 53 4.34 -12.08 -3.56
N LYS A 54 3.56 -13.09 -3.20
CA LYS A 54 3.72 -13.77 -1.92
C LYS A 54 5.13 -14.34 -1.76
N ARG A 55 5.63 -14.99 -2.80
CA ARG A 55 6.96 -15.59 -2.76
C ARG A 55 8.03 -14.52 -2.56
N SER A 56 7.89 -13.39 -3.22
CA SER A 56 8.83 -12.28 -3.09
C SER A 56 8.85 -11.72 -1.67
N VAL A 57 7.69 -11.54 -1.09
CA VAL A 57 7.57 -11.02 0.27
C VAL A 57 8.11 -12.02 1.30
N GLU A 58 7.74 -13.27 1.17
CA GLU A 58 8.16 -14.29 2.12
C GLU A 58 9.65 -14.60 2.01
N SER A 59 10.22 -14.39 0.83
CA SER A 59 11.66 -14.53 0.66
C SER A 59 12.43 -13.48 1.48
N GLU A 60 11.83 -12.32 1.67
CA GLU A 60 12.46 -11.23 2.38
C GLU A 60 12.13 -11.23 3.88
N PHE A 61 10.91 -11.55 4.24
CA PHE A 61 10.41 -11.42 5.61
C PHE A 61 10.03 -12.72 6.28
N GLY A 62 10.09 -13.82 5.56
CA GLY A 62 9.62 -15.10 6.08
C GLY A 62 8.10 -15.19 5.95
N ARG A 63 7.57 -16.29 6.44
CA ARG A 63 6.13 -16.54 6.36
C ARG A 63 5.37 -15.60 7.29
N LEU A 64 4.38 -14.89 6.73
CA LEU A 64 3.58 -13.95 7.49
C LEU A 64 2.24 -14.57 7.82
N GLN A 65 1.83 -14.45 9.08
CA GLN A 65 0.51 -14.89 9.51
C GLN A 65 -0.47 -13.74 9.29
N ASN A 66 -1.70 -14.09 9.01
CA ASN A 66 -2.76 -13.09 8.81
C ASN A 66 -2.44 -12.10 7.71
N ALA A 67 -1.68 -12.53 6.71
CA ALA A 67 -1.34 -11.69 5.57
C ALA A 67 -2.03 -12.20 4.32
N ARG A 68 -2.51 -11.27 3.53
CA ARG A 68 -3.17 -11.54 2.27
C ARG A 68 -2.42 -10.81 1.18
N TYR A 69 -2.32 -11.41 0.01
CA TYR A 69 -1.58 -10.85 -1.12
C TYR A 69 -2.54 -10.54 -2.24
N ILE A 70 -2.52 -9.31 -2.73
CA ILE A 70 -3.48 -8.82 -3.71
C ILE A 70 -2.72 -8.22 -4.88
N VAL A 71 -3.06 -8.63 -6.09
CA VAL A 71 -2.54 -8.02 -7.31
C VAL A 71 -3.73 -7.47 -8.08
N ARG A 72 -3.69 -6.20 -8.41
CA ARG A 72 -4.74 -5.56 -9.18
C ARG A 72 -4.18 -4.98 -10.46
N LYS A 73 -4.96 -5.01 -11.51
CA LYS A 73 -4.62 -4.36 -12.77
C LYS A 73 -5.29 -3.00 -12.81
N GLY A 74 -4.59 -2.03 -13.38
CA GLY A 74 -5.16 -0.69 -13.51
C GLY A 74 -4.36 0.12 -14.49
N PHE A 75 -4.86 1.31 -14.82
CA PHE A 75 -4.17 2.25 -15.69
C PHE A 75 -3.34 3.25 -14.90
N LEU A 76 -3.76 3.56 -13.67
CA LEU A 76 -3.07 4.50 -12.79
C LEU A 76 -2.85 3.83 -11.44
N VAL A 77 -1.61 3.85 -10.97
CA VAL A 77 -1.26 3.20 -9.71
C VAL A 77 -2.01 3.82 -8.54
N GLU A 78 -1.98 5.14 -8.44
CA GLU A 78 -2.54 5.86 -7.29
C GLU A 78 -4.04 5.66 -7.18
N GLU A 79 -4.74 5.73 -8.29
CA GLU A 79 -6.18 5.56 -8.32
C GLU A 79 -6.57 4.12 -7.95
N THR A 80 -5.82 3.15 -8.47
CA THR A 80 -6.08 1.74 -8.21
C THR A 80 -5.87 1.42 -6.75
N ILE A 81 -4.83 1.99 -6.13
CA ILE A 81 -4.59 1.79 -4.70
C ILE A 81 -5.75 2.33 -3.88
N LEU A 82 -6.24 3.53 -4.21
CA LEU A 82 -7.35 4.13 -3.48
C LEU A 82 -8.62 3.30 -3.60
N GLU A 83 -8.88 2.76 -4.79
CA GLU A 83 -10.03 1.89 -5.01
C GLU A 83 -9.93 0.63 -4.16
N GLU A 84 -8.75 0.05 -4.08
CA GLU A 84 -8.57 -1.17 -3.33
C GLU A 84 -8.67 -0.92 -1.83
N ILE A 85 -8.21 0.23 -1.35
CA ILE A 85 -8.36 0.61 0.06
C ILE A 85 -9.84 0.60 0.44
N ALA A 86 -10.67 1.18 -0.42
CA ALA A 86 -12.10 1.21 -0.18
C ALA A 86 -12.71 -0.19 -0.22
N ASN A 87 -12.29 -1.00 -1.20
CA ASN A 87 -12.81 -2.36 -1.36
C ASN A 87 -12.44 -3.26 -0.19
N GLU A 88 -11.25 -3.08 0.37
CA GLU A 88 -10.77 -3.90 1.48
C GLU A 88 -11.26 -3.40 2.83
N ASP A 89 -11.94 -2.28 2.85
CA ASP A 89 -12.44 -1.70 4.10
C ASP A 89 -11.29 -1.52 5.08
N ALA A 90 -10.21 -0.92 4.60
CA ALA A 90 -8.99 -0.75 5.36
C ALA A 90 -9.17 0.22 6.53
N ASP A 91 -8.58 -0.10 7.66
CA ASP A 91 -8.55 0.81 8.80
C ASP A 91 -7.31 1.69 8.75
N VAL A 92 -6.21 1.16 8.23
CA VAL A 92 -4.93 1.86 8.16
C VAL A 92 -4.28 1.55 6.83
N VAL A 93 -3.71 2.57 6.21
CA VAL A 93 -2.90 2.41 5.00
C VAL A 93 -1.49 2.87 5.32
N VAL A 94 -0.51 2.04 5.01
CA VAL A 94 0.90 2.36 5.23
C VAL A 94 1.54 2.57 3.86
N ILE A 95 2.05 3.77 3.61
CA ILE A 95 2.66 4.09 2.31
C ILE A 95 4.02 4.72 2.52
N GLY A 96 4.84 4.68 1.48
CA GLY A 96 6.12 5.36 1.50
C GLY A 96 5.93 6.85 1.19
N HIS A 97 6.95 7.61 1.52
CA HIS A 97 6.96 9.05 1.28
C HIS A 97 6.75 9.40 -0.20
N LYS A 98 7.33 8.61 -1.10
CA LYS A 98 7.17 8.86 -2.53
C LYS A 98 5.74 8.62 -2.99
N GLN A 99 5.09 7.61 -2.43
CA GLN A 99 3.70 7.32 -2.77
C GLN A 99 2.79 8.45 -2.28
N GLU A 100 3.06 8.97 -1.09
CA GLU A 100 2.32 10.11 -0.57
C GLU A 100 2.42 11.30 -1.53
N GLY A 101 3.63 11.57 -2.04
CA GLY A 101 3.83 12.66 -2.98
C GLY A 101 3.06 12.49 -4.27
N ARG A 102 2.98 11.26 -4.78
CA ARG A 102 2.20 10.97 -5.98
C ARG A 102 0.71 11.18 -5.74
N TRP A 103 0.21 10.73 -4.59
CA TRP A 103 -1.19 10.94 -4.23
C TRP A 103 -1.50 12.42 -4.09
N ARG A 104 -0.59 13.19 -3.46
CA ARG A 104 -0.77 14.63 -3.31
C ARG A 104 -0.91 15.30 -4.67
N ARG A 105 -0.09 14.93 -5.63
CA ARG A 105 -0.16 15.48 -6.98
C ARG A 105 -1.46 15.08 -7.68
N MET A 106 -1.91 13.86 -7.50
CA MET A 106 -3.16 13.41 -8.12
C MET A 106 -4.35 14.15 -7.53
N ILE A 107 -4.42 14.25 -6.21
CA ILE A 107 -5.55 14.89 -5.52
C ILE A 107 -5.58 16.39 -5.78
N ARG A 108 -4.41 17.01 -5.98
CA ARG A 108 -4.36 18.44 -6.27
C ARG A 108 -5.15 18.80 -7.52
N LYS A 109 -5.30 17.89 -8.45
CA LYS A 109 -6.11 18.12 -9.64
C LYS A 109 -7.60 18.13 -9.35
N LEU A 110 -7.99 17.57 -8.22
CA LEU A 110 -9.40 17.41 -7.85
C LEU A 110 -9.84 18.41 -6.78
N VAL A 111 -8.93 18.81 -5.89
CA VAL A 111 -9.25 19.72 -4.78
C VAL A 111 -8.14 20.74 -4.65
N SER A 112 -8.48 21.88 -4.08
CA SER A 112 -7.53 22.99 -3.97
C SER A 112 -6.54 22.81 -2.80
N ASP A 113 -6.88 22.02 -1.81
CA ASP A 113 -6.02 21.80 -0.65
C ASP A 113 -5.78 20.30 -0.47
N PRO A 114 -4.68 19.78 -1.01
CA PRO A 114 -4.46 18.34 -1.02
C PRO A 114 -3.86 17.82 0.28
N ASP A 115 -4.63 17.82 1.33
CA ASP A 115 -4.24 17.16 2.56
C ASP A 115 -4.65 15.69 2.46
N ILE A 116 -3.68 14.83 2.21
CA ILE A 116 -3.92 13.40 2.00
C ILE A 116 -4.57 12.76 3.22
N GLU A 117 -4.08 13.09 4.40
CA GLU A 117 -4.63 12.47 5.61
C GLU A 117 -6.10 12.84 5.79
N SER A 118 -6.44 14.11 5.62
CA SER A 118 -7.84 14.53 5.71
C SER A 118 -8.69 13.88 4.64
N TYR A 119 -8.17 13.79 3.43
CA TYR A 119 -8.88 13.15 2.33
C TYR A 119 -9.23 11.70 2.68
N LEU A 120 -8.26 10.95 3.17
CA LEU A 120 -8.48 9.54 3.51
C LEU A 120 -9.45 9.39 4.67
N ARG A 121 -9.33 10.24 5.69
CA ARG A 121 -10.23 10.16 6.83
C ARG A 121 -11.67 10.48 6.47
N GLN A 122 -11.87 11.51 5.65
CA GLN A 122 -13.21 11.94 5.30
C GLN A 122 -13.88 11.03 4.27
N ARG A 123 -13.10 10.53 3.33
CA ARG A 123 -13.65 9.74 2.23
C ARG A 123 -13.64 8.25 2.48
N LEU A 124 -12.64 7.75 3.17
CA LEU A 124 -12.44 6.32 3.33
C LEU A 124 -12.41 5.88 4.80
N GLU A 125 -12.53 6.82 5.73
CA GLU A 125 -12.48 6.54 7.15
C GLU A 125 -11.23 5.73 7.51
N CYS A 126 -10.10 6.12 6.96
CA CYS A 126 -8.87 5.36 7.01
C CYS A 126 -7.74 6.21 7.57
N GLU A 127 -6.93 5.62 8.43
CA GLU A 127 -5.75 6.28 8.98
C GLU A 127 -4.59 6.13 7.98
N LEU A 128 -3.74 7.14 7.89
CA LEU A 128 -2.59 7.11 7.00
C LEU A 128 -1.30 7.11 7.81
N VAL A 129 -0.42 6.16 7.50
CA VAL A 129 0.92 6.12 8.06
C VAL A 129 1.92 6.25 6.92
N VAL A 130 2.79 7.26 6.98
CA VAL A 130 3.79 7.51 5.94
C VAL A 130 5.16 7.10 6.48
N VAL A 131 5.83 6.23 5.74
CA VAL A 131 7.16 5.76 6.10
C VAL A 131 8.19 6.56 5.32
N HIS A 132 9.05 7.25 6.03
CA HIS A 132 10.12 8.00 5.42
C HIS A 132 11.35 7.11 5.38
N ALA A 133 11.77 6.80 4.15
CA ALA A 133 12.97 6.04 3.98
C ALA A 133 14.12 6.99 4.11
N THR A 134 14.55 7.21 5.32
CA THR A 134 15.73 8.01 5.45
C THR A 134 16.85 7.14 4.98
N ASP A 135 17.57 7.65 4.07
CA ASP A 135 18.64 6.93 3.61
C ASP A 135 19.74 7.12 4.46
N GLU A 136 20.04 6.35 5.20
CA GLU A 136 21.23 6.49 5.83
C GLU A 136 22.14 5.51 5.37
#